data_9629ade9a765240628183e7453dbfb91
#
_entry.id   9629ade9a765240628183e7453dbfb91
#
_cell.length_a   1.000
_cell.length_b   1.000
_cell.length_c   1.000
_cell.angle_alpha   90.00
_cell.angle_beta   90.00
_cell.angle_gamma   90.00
#
_symmetry.space_group_name_H-M   'P 1'
#
loop_
_entity.id
_entity.type
_entity.pdbx_description
1 polymer ?
#
loop_
_entity_poly.entity_id
_entity_poly.type
_entity_poly.pdbx_seq_one_letter_code
_entity_poly.pdbx_strand_id
1 'polypeptide(L)'
;MKRIYSFVFAAVSIFAAASCQKEMNEPLKNGGNFTVTASIGADTKTVLEGGNKTYWTPGDQISVFDASGAEVIFSTDIKERSVTASFTNDAPFNAPESLVAIYPTRTDKTNSLVDGVIMNLHIGTPHIAVAGSFDPMYAPAVGTAKEAGSNELVFNNVHSLIKFTISGKTAPKKIKIQNNGQRSIAGLYHYNVADKTIEQGGGNNAIEMEGTFEVGKTYYIPVIPGLCAGGLSLFFDGELAKNSGKDITLQSNKIYNFGEVAMPEDEPEFENDFAKRVWGKYAPNGDGWIVMGGGNLDRAMAMDNQYLYVSKSTAYAPVIKAFNYDGAEAFEVNVTGMGSANAWGDVMQYSVNCVRTMPKNDGSYVLIACNLKLDASQVLEIWAWVNGPQSAPTCIGRYAYDAVANAEDHRRYGDRFSVKGTWEDGELWFPSMQADNHGKTIVFKTFEGVEAGNRPVSYNRMEPSQSNMKDLAFYPGYDEVFSTCSGNAKFVKLDGTTHDTGWINWAVTDDYSLTHTRTYCYNFFEINGKKYIAYVKIDKMNGRTGRLVVIEDETSDFKTALKANKVVFEAPLQHSTEFEKDSAASTGNTLGNCNVIVKDGVTYIGAHIQGLGLSLFQVK
;
A
#
# COMPACT_ATOMS: atom_id res chain seq x y z
N MET A 1 -22.39 -27.64 -54.27
CA MET A 1 -21.32 -28.61 -54.57
C MET A 1 -20.70 -28.94 -53.21
N LYS A 2 -21.16 -30.00 -52.56
CA LYS A 2 -20.60 -31.38 -52.53
C LYS A 2 -19.09 -31.37 -52.25
N ARG A 3 -18.68 -31.82 -51.03
CA ARG A 3 -18.19 -33.17 -50.70
C ARG A 3 -17.92 -33.25 -49.20
N ILE A 4 -18.61 -34.00 -48.53
CA ILE A 4 -18.57 -35.17 -47.66
C ILE A 4 -17.28 -35.98 -47.83
N TYR A 5 -16.53 -36.21 -46.73
CA TYR A 5 -15.78 -37.45 -46.51
C TYR A 5 -15.92 -37.86 -45.03
N SER A 6 -16.68 -38.94 -44.87
CA SER A 6 -16.64 -39.86 -43.74
C SER A 6 -15.47 -40.83 -43.93
N PHE A 7 -14.85 -41.28 -42.85
CA PHE A 7 -14.23 -42.62 -42.70
C PHE A 7 -13.95 -42.78 -41.21
N VAL A 8 -14.62 -43.63 -40.55
CA VAL A 8 -14.66 -45.07 -40.35
C VAL A 8 -13.76 -45.54 -39.19
N PHE A 9 -14.46 -45.99 -38.15
CA PHE A 9 -14.22 -47.08 -37.21
C PHE A 9 -12.88 -47.81 -37.25
N ALA A 10 -12.25 -47.91 -36.04
CA ALA A 10 -11.67 -49.19 -35.62
C ALA A 10 -11.93 -49.34 -34.09
N ALA A 11 -12.84 -50.20 -33.80
CA ALA A 11 -13.05 -50.79 -32.49
C ALA A 11 -11.92 -51.79 -32.22
N VAL A 12 -11.29 -51.70 -31.05
CA VAL A 12 -10.57 -52.83 -30.47
C VAL A 12 -11.15 -53.09 -29.08
N SER A 13 -11.65 -54.26 -28.98
CA SER A 13 -12.40 -54.87 -27.89
C SER A 13 -11.53 -55.22 -26.70
N ILE A 14 -12.03 -54.95 -25.51
CA ILE A 14 -12.31 -55.86 -24.39
C ILE A 14 -11.16 -56.76 -23.90
N PHE A 15 -10.66 -56.45 -22.71
CA PHE A 15 -10.61 -57.46 -21.65
C PHE A 15 -11.03 -56.82 -20.36
N ALA A 16 -12.29 -57.04 -19.99
CA ALA A 16 -12.80 -56.92 -18.68
C ALA A 16 -12.34 -58.17 -17.91
N ALA A 17 -11.42 -57.99 -16.99
CA ALA A 17 -11.32 -58.94 -15.86
C ALA A 17 -12.06 -58.29 -14.68
N ALA A 18 -13.33 -58.56 -14.61
CA ALA A 18 -14.11 -58.38 -13.40
C ALA A 18 -13.58 -59.33 -12.34
N SER A 19 -12.89 -58.82 -11.35
CA SER A 19 -12.82 -59.43 -10.06
C SER A 19 -13.53 -58.49 -9.07
N CYS A 20 -14.85 -58.50 -9.12
CA CYS A 20 -15.67 -58.07 -8.00
C CYS A 20 -15.61 -59.17 -6.94
N GLN A 21 -14.64 -59.13 -6.08
CA GLN A 21 -14.86 -59.62 -4.73
C GLN A 21 -15.58 -58.52 -3.95
N LYS A 22 -16.86 -58.73 -3.76
CA LYS A 22 -17.71 -58.04 -2.81
C LYS A 22 -17.25 -58.51 -1.42
N GLU A 23 -16.22 -57.83 -0.88
CA GLU A 23 -15.93 -57.97 0.55
C GLU A 23 -17.12 -57.38 1.30
N MET A 24 -17.82 -58.27 2.03
CA MET A 24 -18.87 -57.87 2.96
C MET A 24 -18.24 -56.90 3.98
N ASN A 25 -18.86 -55.75 4.18
CA ASN A 25 -18.53 -54.83 5.26
C ASN A 25 -18.56 -55.59 6.57
N GLU A 26 -17.41 -56.00 7.09
CA GLU A 26 -17.32 -56.40 8.49
C GLU A 26 -17.51 -55.15 9.35
N PRO A 27 -18.26 -55.23 10.45
CA PRO A 27 -18.40 -54.09 11.36
C PRO A 27 -17.03 -53.68 11.90
N LEU A 28 -16.82 -52.36 12.04
CA LEU A 28 -15.60 -51.76 12.57
C LEU A 28 -15.17 -52.48 13.86
N LYS A 29 -14.01 -53.16 13.86
CA LYS A 29 -13.55 -53.99 14.99
C LYS A 29 -12.86 -53.09 16.03
N ASN A 30 -13.31 -53.19 17.27
CA ASN A 30 -12.64 -52.65 18.45
C ASN A 30 -11.51 -53.61 18.87
N GLY A 31 -10.26 -53.18 18.74
CA GLY A 31 -9.05 -53.86 19.23
C GLY A 31 -8.21 -54.57 18.17
N GLY A 32 -6.95 -54.20 18.03
CA GLY A 32 -5.98 -54.73 17.10
C GLY A 32 -5.69 -53.74 15.95
N ASN A 33 -4.76 -54.10 15.05
CA ASN A 33 -4.37 -53.28 13.92
C ASN A 33 -5.59 -52.85 13.08
N PHE A 34 -5.88 -51.54 13.08
CA PHE A 34 -6.98 -50.97 12.30
C PHE A 34 -6.45 -50.40 11.01
N THR A 35 -7.07 -50.70 9.87
CA THR A 35 -6.64 -50.24 8.57
C THR A 35 -7.75 -49.43 7.89
N VAL A 36 -7.40 -48.29 7.36
CA VAL A 36 -8.25 -47.46 6.49
C VAL A 36 -7.63 -47.38 5.09
N THR A 37 -8.48 -47.33 4.08
CA THR A 37 -8.05 -47.06 2.70
C THR A 37 -8.38 -45.63 2.36
N ALA A 38 -7.35 -44.82 2.12
CA ALA A 38 -7.52 -43.42 1.79
C ALA A 38 -7.38 -43.22 0.28
N SER A 39 -8.37 -42.58 -0.32
CA SER A 39 -8.33 -42.09 -1.69
C SER A 39 -8.35 -40.57 -1.72
N ILE A 40 -7.75 -40.00 -2.75
CA ILE A 40 -7.73 -38.57 -2.97
C ILE A 40 -8.93 -38.22 -3.85
N GLY A 41 -9.80 -37.32 -3.39
CA GLY A 41 -10.93 -36.83 -4.16
C GLY A 41 -10.48 -36.21 -5.49
N ALA A 42 -11.32 -36.27 -6.51
CA ALA A 42 -10.98 -35.84 -7.87
C ALA A 42 -10.43 -34.41 -7.96
N ASP A 43 -10.76 -33.57 -6.99
CA ASP A 43 -10.36 -32.17 -6.90
C ASP A 43 -9.29 -31.90 -5.82
N THR A 44 -8.79 -32.93 -5.12
CA THR A 44 -7.86 -32.80 -3.99
C THR A 44 -6.41 -32.88 -4.45
N LYS A 45 -5.51 -32.11 -3.81
CA LYS A 45 -4.10 -31.97 -4.23
C LYS A 45 -3.18 -32.02 -3.00
N THR A 46 -2.40 -33.12 -2.84
CA THR A 46 -1.37 -33.24 -1.79
C THR A 46 0.03 -32.93 -2.32
N VAL A 47 0.37 -33.32 -3.54
CA VAL A 47 1.53 -32.85 -4.30
C VAL A 47 1.09 -32.62 -5.75
N LEU A 48 1.37 -31.44 -6.30
CA LEU A 48 1.00 -31.11 -7.67
C LEU A 48 2.04 -31.66 -8.65
N GLU A 49 1.67 -32.60 -9.48
CA GLU A 49 2.46 -33.02 -10.62
C GLU A 49 1.71 -32.73 -11.92
N GLY A 50 2.36 -32.02 -12.84
CA GLY A 50 1.72 -31.62 -14.10
C GLY A 50 0.50 -30.69 -13.93
N GLY A 51 0.38 -30.02 -12.77
CA GLY A 51 -0.64 -29.00 -12.49
C GLY A 51 -2.00 -29.50 -12.00
N ASN A 52 -2.29 -30.82 -11.99
CA ASN A 52 -3.64 -31.32 -11.66
C ASN A 52 -3.70 -32.68 -10.93
N LYS A 53 -2.60 -33.35 -10.65
CA LYS A 53 -2.64 -34.68 -10.02
C LYS A 53 -1.95 -34.67 -8.66
N THR A 54 -2.55 -35.39 -7.73
CA THR A 54 -2.06 -35.54 -6.36
C THR A 54 -1.87 -37.01 -6.04
N TYR A 55 -0.88 -37.32 -5.21
CA TYR A 55 -0.51 -38.68 -4.85
C TYR A 55 -0.16 -38.75 -3.38
N TRP A 56 -0.49 -39.87 -2.74
CA TRP A 56 0.14 -40.32 -1.52
C TRP A 56 1.60 -40.68 -1.82
N THR A 57 2.47 -40.40 -0.86
CA THR A 57 3.91 -40.67 -0.99
C THR A 57 4.37 -41.65 0.08
N PRO A 58 5.47 -42.40 -0.13
CA PRO A 58 6.04 -43.25 0.90
C PRO A 58 6.30 -42.46 2.19
N GLY A 59 5.83 -43.02 3.32
CA GLY A 59 6.00 -42.40 4.64
C GLY A 59 4.93 -41.37 5.03
N ASP A 60 3.94 -41.11 4.18
CA ASP A 60 2.79 -40.25 4.56
C ASP A 60 2.08 -40.82 5.81
N GLN A 61 1.57 -39.92 6.62
CA GLN A 61 0.76 -40.19 7.80
C GLN A 61 -0.53 -39.39 7.78
N ILE A 62 -1.59 -39.99 8.26
CA ILE A 62 -2.88 -39.32 8.48
C ILE A 62 -3.24 -39.43 9.96
N SER A 63 -3.96 -38.46 10.47
CA SER A 63 -4.59 -38.54 11.79
C SER A 63 -6.06 -38.90 11.66
N VAL A 64 -6.46 -40.01 12.24
CA VAL A 64 -7.86 -40.46 12.27
C VAL A 64 -8.42 -40.21 13.66
N PHE A 65 -9.61 -39.62 13.75
CA PHE A 65 -10.24 -39.34 15.03
C PHE A 65 -10.96 -40.59 15.55
N ASP A 66 -10.70 -40.95 16.81
CA ASP A 66 -11.40 -42.04 17.48
C ASP A 66 -12.80 -41.61 17.97
N ALA A 67 -13.55 -42.54 18.60
CA ALA A 67 -14.89 -42.28 19.10
C ALA A 67 -14.96 -41.23 20.24
N SER A 68 -13.83 -40.88 20.85
CA SER A 68 -13.74 -39.77 21.81
C SER A 68 -13.39 -38.42 21.13
N GLY A 69 -13.15 -38.43 19.84
CA GLY A 69 -12.66 -37.27 19.07
C GLY A 69 -11.16 -37.02 19.23
N ALA A 70 -10.41 -37.93 19.81
CA ALA A 70 -8.97 -37.85 19.93
C ALA A 70 -8.25 -38.26 18.62
N GLU A 71 -7.13 -37.62 18.34
CA GLU A 71 -6.30 -37.84 17.17
C GLU A 71 -5.42 -39.08 17.33
N VAL A 72 -5.51 -40.03 16.39
CA VAL A 72 -4.69 -41.25 16.35
C VAL A 72 -3.97 -41.31 15.00
N ILE A 73 -2.65 -41.54 15.05
CA ILE A 73 -1.81 -41.53 13.84
C ILE A 73 -1.86 -42.89 13.14
N PHE A 74 -2.07 -42.84 11.83
CA PHE A 74 -2.02 -43.95 10.90
C PHE A 74 -0.93 -43.73 9.87
N SER A 75 -0.13 -44.75 9.54
CA SER A 75 0.98 -44.69 8.62
C SER A 75 0.77 -45.58 7.41
N THR A 76 1.28 -45.17 6.26
CA THR A 76 1.29 -45.99 5.05
C THR A 76 2.67 -46.61 4.80
N ASP A 77 2.67 -47.81 4.23
CA ASP A 77 3.89 -48.53 3.83
C ASP A 77 4.08 -48.59 2.31
N ILE A 78 3.32 -47.83 1.54
CA ILE A 78 3.47 -47.78 0.09
C ILE A 78 4.91 -47.49 -0.31
N LYS A 79 5.39 -48.10 -1.40
CA LYS A 79 6.77 -47.94 -1.89
C LYS A 79 6.88 -46.94 -3.03
N GLU A 80 5.78 -46.67 -3.69
CA GLU A 80 5.66 -45.76 -4.83
C GLU A 80 4.46 -44.83 -4.64
N ARG A 81 4.46 -43.72 -5.34
CA ARG A 81 3.34 -42.76 -5.31
C ARG A 81 2.03 -43.40 -5.82
N SER A 82 0.95 -43.15 -5.13
CA SER A 82 -0.38 -43.71 -5.46
C SER A 82 -1.51 -42.72 -5.17
N VAL A 83 -2.57 -42.76 -5.93
CA VAL A 83 -3.82 -42.01 -5.69
C VAL A 83 -4.65 -42.63 -4.55
N THR A 84 -4.36 -43.88 -4.20
CA THR A 84 -5.00 -44.62 -3.11
C THR A 84 -3.92 -45.30 -2.27
N ALA A 85 -4.04 -45.26 -0.96
CA ALA A 85 -3.11 -45.92 -0.05
C ALA A 85 -3.83 -46.49 1.15
N SER A 86 -3.31 -47.61 1.68
CA SER A 86 -3.75 -48.16 2.97
C SER A 86 -2.90 -47.53 4.07
N PHE A 87 -3.57 -47.13 5.14
CA PHE A 87 -2.96 -46.57 6.33
C PHE A 87 -3.34 -47.44 7.54
N THR A 88 -2.37 -47.81 8.33
CA THR A 88 -2.53 -48.73 9.45
C THR A 88 -2.06 -48.11 10.75
N ASN A 89 -2.78 -48.39 11.82
CA ASN A 89 -2.37 -48.10 13.17
C ASN A 89 -2.23 -49.43 13.95
N ASP A 90 -1.09 -49.61 14.62
CA ASP A 90 -0.75 -50.80 15.39
C ASP A 90 -1.27 -50.75 16.84
N ALA A 91 -1.75 -49.58 17.30
CA ALA A 91 -2.33 -49.41 18.64
C ALA A 91 -3.84 -49.70 18.64
N PRO A 92 -4.44 -49.98 19.81
CA PRO A 92 -5.89 -50.08 19.93
C PRO A 92 -6.58 -48.80 19.45
N PHE A 93 -7.57 -48.98 18.58
CA PHE A 93 -8.34 -47.88 18.02
C PHE A 93 -9.82 -48.08 18.26
N ASN A 94 -10.46 -47.12 18.95
CA ASN A 94 -11.89 -47.13 19.18
C ASN A 94 -12.59 -46.41 18.03
N ALA A 95 -13.00 -47.16 17.02
CA ALA A 95 -13.57 -46.63 15.80
C ALA A 95 -14.94 -45.99 16.05
N PRO A 96 -15.16 -44.72 15.58
CA PRO A 96 -16.49 -44.11 15.57
C PRO A 96 -17.38 -44.74 14.50
N GLU A 97 -18.68 -44.45 14.52
CA GLU A 97 -19.64 -44.90 13.52
C GLU A 97 -19.30 -44.38 12.10
N SER A 98 -18.76 -43.19 12.03
CA SER A 98 -18.27 -42.60 10.76
C SER A 98 -16.89 -42.03 10.96
N LEU A 99 -15.92 -42.48 10.16
CA LEU A 99 -14.53 -42.05 10.25
C LEU A 99 -14.34 -40.66 9.69
N VAL A 100 -13.57 -39.86 10.42
CA VAL A 100 -13.05 -38.56 9.99
C VAL A 100 -11.54 -38.58 10.19
N ALA A 101 -10.80 -38.03 9.23
CA ALA A 101 -9.36 -37.96 9.29
C ALA A 101 -8.83 -36.62 8.75
N ILE A 102 -7.59 -36.29 9.09
CA ILE A 102 -6.89 -35.13 8.57
C ILE A 102 -5.53 -35.51 8.00
N TYR A 103 -5.05 -34.74 7.04
CA TYR A 103 -3.72 -34.76 6.47
C TYR A 103 -3.22 -33.32 6.28
N PRO A 104 -1.93 -32.99 6.53
CA PRO A 104 -0.93 -33.89 7.11
C PRO A 104 -1.11 -34.04 8.63
N THR A 105 -0.59 -35.13 9.15
CA THR A 105 -0.41 -35.28 10.60
C THR A 105 0.63 -34.29 11.11
N ARG A 106 0.35 -33.65 12.22
CA ARG A 106 1.24 -32.66 12.85
C ARG A 106 1.52 -33.06 14.30
N THR A 107 2.80 -32.99 14.67
CA THR A 107 3.24 -33.28 16.04
C THR A 107 3.32 -32.02 16.92
N ASP A 108 3.36 -30.84 16.30
CA ASP A 108 3.44 -29.55 17.00
C ASP A 108 2.07 -28.94 17.35
N LYS A 109 0.97 -29.57 16.90
CA LYS A 109 -0.40 -29.16 17.15
C LYS A 109 -1.26 -30.41 17.41
N THR A 110 -2.20 -30.26 18.33
CA THR A 110 -3.21 -31.30 18.60
C THR A 110 -4.53 -30.83 18.03
N ASN A 111 -5.11 -31.64 17.14
CA ASN A 111 -6.45 -31.44 16.66
C ASN A 111 -7.42 -32.32 17.48
N SER A 112 -8.69 -31.99 17.49
CA SER A 112 -9.74 -32.80 18.08
C SER A 112 -11.01 -32.67 17.25
N LEU A 113 -11.84 -33.72 17.29
CA LEU A 113 -13.15 -33.69 16.67
C LEU A 113 -14.21 -33.58 17.78
N VAL A 114 -14.92 -32.44 17.82
CA VAL A 114 -15.95 -32.15 18.82
C VAL A 114 -17.25 -31.80 18.09
N ASP A 115 -18.31 -32.55 18.33
CA ASP A 115 -19.64 -32.36 17.73
C ASP A 115 -19.58 -32.15 16.17
N GLY A 116 -18.75 -32.93 15.50
CA GLY A 116 -18.56 -32.85 14.04
C GLY A 116 -17.69 -31.70 13.55
N VAL A 117 -17.08 -30.94 14.48
CA VAL A 117 -16.15 -29.84 14.15
C VAL A 117 -14.72 -30.27 14.47
N ILE A 118 -13.85 -30.20 13.45
CA ILE A 118 -12.41 -30.36 13.63
C ILE A 118 -11.86 -29.06 14.19
N MET A 119 -11.33 -29.14 15.40
CA MET A 119 -10.73 -27.99 16.09
C MET A 119 -9.25 -27.87 15.75
N ASN A 120 -8.76 -26.62 15.66
CA ASN A 120 -7.34 -26.28 15.56
C ASN A 120 -6.62 -26.69 14.27
N LEU A 121 -7.33 -26.85 13.14
CA LEU A 121 -6.64 -26.91 11.85
C LEU A 121 -5.78 -25.67 11.67
N HIS A 122 -4.61 -25.82 11.05
CA HIS A 122 -3.61 -24.76 11.02
C HIS A 122 -2.98 -24.57 9.65
N ILE A 123 -2.99 -23.35 9.16
CA ILE A 123 -2.14 -22.89 8.05
C ILE A 123 -1.12 -21.95 8.66
N GLY A 124 0.14 -22.33 8.69
CA GLY A 124 1.23 -21.57 9.31
C GLY A 124 1.80 -20.49 8.41
N THR A 125 2.87 -19.88 8.89
CA THR A 125 3.77 -18.98 8.15
C THR A 125 5.10 -18.98 8.91
N PRO A 126 6.28 -19.00 8.22
CA PRO A 126 6.46 -19.03 6.77
C PRO A 126 6.17 -20.41 6.15
N HIS A 127 5.88 -20.43 4.84
CA HIS A 127 5.84 -21.64 4.02
C HIS A 127 7.19 -21.89 3.36
N ILE A 128 7.54 -23.14 3.15
CA ILE A 128 8.71 -23.50 2.36
C ILE A 128 8.32 -23.50 0.88
N ALA A 129 9.13 -22.81 0.06
CA ALA A 129 8.92 -22.74 -1.38
C ALA A 129 9.18 -24.10 -2.05
N VAL A 130 8.17 -24.60 -2.79
CA VAL A 130 8.27 -25.82 -3.60
C VAL A 130 7.90 -25.48 -5.04
N ALA A 131 8.88 -25.52 -5.94
CA ALA A 131 8.64 -25.24 -7.36
C ALA A 131 7.65 -26.25 -7.96
N GLY A 132 6.59 -25.75 -8.58
CA GLY A 132 5.51 -26.55 -9.15
C GLY A 132 4.49 -27.09 -8.15
N SER A 133 4.65 -26.83 -6.84
CA SER A 133 3.79 -27.33 -5.78
C SER A 133 3.63 -26.32 -4.63
N PHE A 134 3.19 -26.78 -3.49
CA PHE A 134 3.01 -26.02 -2.24
C PHE A 134 3.70 -26.75 -1.08
N ASP A 135 3.84 -26.08 0.05
CA ASP A 135 4.29 -26.69 1.30
C ASP A 135 3.21 -27.62 1.85
N PRO A 136 3.44 -28.96 1.83
CA PRO A 136 2.41 -29.93 2.26
C PRO A 136 2.07 -29.83 3.75
N MET A 137 2.98 -29.31 4.59
CA MET A 137 2.75 -29.14 6.04
C MET A 137 1.63 -28.14 6.36
N TYR A 138 1.35 -27.24 5.43
CA TYR A 138 0.34 -26.19 5.61
C TYR A 138 -0.82 -26.28 4.62
N ALA A 139 -1.03 -27.45 4.04
CA ALA A 139 -2.08 -27.70 3.06
C ALA A 139 -3.07 -28.77 3.58
N PRO A 140 -3.87 -28.45 4.62
CA PRO A 140 -4.72 -29.45 5.25
C PRO A 140 -5.83 -29.96 4.32
N ALA A 141 -6.03 -31.26 4.39
CA ALA A 141 -7.13 -31.98 3.77
C ALA A 141 -7.88 -32.79 4.81
N VAL A 142 -9.18 -32.90 4.64
CA VAL A 142 -10.08 -33.69 5.50
C VAL A 142 -10.60 -34.88 4.75
N GLY A 143 -10.39 -36.07 5.31
CA GLY A 143 -10.92 -37.35 4.86
C GLY A 143 -12.20 -37.66 5.60
N THR A 144 -13.24 -38.06 4.87
CA THR A 144 -14.48 -38.54 5.46
C THR A 144 -14.80 -39.92 4.92
N ALA A 145 -15.44 -40.77 5.76
CA ALA A 145 -15.91 -42.08 5.33
C ALA A 145 -16.83 -41.93 4.11
N LYS A 146 -16.65 -42.79 3.12
CA LYS A 146 -17.44 -42.80 1.90
C LYS A 146 -18.92 -43.08 2.15
N GLU A 147 -19.20 -43.92 3.17
CA GLU A 147 -20.50 -44.23 3.72
C GLU A 147 -20.35 -44.61 5.19
N ALA A 148 -21.40 -44.55 5.97
CA ALA A 148 -21.37 -44.93 7.39
C ALA A 148 -20.92 -46.40 7.56
N GLY A 149 -20.01 -46.62 8.52
CA GLY A 149 -19.40 -47.92 8.75
C GLY A 149 -18.32 -48.35 7.76
N SER A 150 -17.96 -47.48 6.80
CA SER A 150 -16.88 -47.74 5.84
C SER A 150 -15.53 -47.31 6.39
N ASN A 151 -14.49 -48.12 6.12
CA ASN A 151 -13.08 -47.75 6.34
C ASN A 151 -12.42 -47.15 5.09
N GLU A 152 -13.20 -46.86 4.05
CA GLU A 152 -12.74 -46.09 2.90
C GLU A 152 -12.93 -44.60 3.16
N LEU A 153 -11.84 -43.85 3.12
CA LEU A 153 -11.81 -42.39 3.28
C LEU A 153 -11.61 -41.68 1.94
N VAL A 154 -12.36 -40.60 1.73
CA VAL A 154 -12.14 -39.68 0.60
C VAL A 154 -11.68 -38.36 1.14
N PHE A 155 -10.45 -37.96 0.80
CA PHE A 155 -9.84 -36.72 1.24
C PHE A 155 -10.17 -35.56 0.29
N ASN A 156 -10.51 -34.42 0.86
CA ASN A 156 -10.75 -33.15 0.16
C ASN A 156 -9.97 -32.02 0.83
N ASN A 157 -9.38 -31.14 0.03
CA ASN A 157 -8.70 -29.96 0.55
C ASN A 157 -9.70 -29.00 1.22
N VAL A 158 -9.35 -28.53 2.40
CA VAL A 158 -10.13 -27.52 3.14
C VAL A 158 -9.51 -26.14 3.09
N HIS A 159 -8.43 -25.97 2.35
CA HIS A 159 -7.75 -24.71 2.05
C HIS A 159 -8.03 -24.25 0.60
N SER A 160 -7.73 -22.99 0.33
CA SER A 160 -7.63 -22.45 -1.04
C SER A 160 -6.16 -22.39 -1.43
N LEU A 161 -5.86 -22.40 -2.73
CA LEU A 161 -4.50 -22.20 -3.24
C LEU A 161 -4.43 -20.90 -4.04
N ILE A 162 -3.44 -20.10 -3.75
CA ILE A 162 -3.04 -18.97 -4.59
C ILE A 162 -1.89 -19.44 -5.46
N LYS A 163 -2.07 -19.35 -6.78
CA LYS A 163 -1.11 -19.77 -7.80
C LYS A 163 -0.51 -18.55 -8.48
N PHE A 164 0.80 -18.55 -8.69
CA PHE A 164 1.51 -17.55 -9.51
C PHE A 164 2.75 -18.17 -10.14
N THR A 165 3.22 -17.57 -11.22
CA THR A 165 4.46 -17.97 -11.91
C THR A 165 5.42 -16.78 -11.86
N ILE A 166 6.64 -16.99 -11.38
CA ILE A 166 7.66 -15.93 -11.38
C ILE A 166 8.12 -15.70 -12.81
N SER A 167 8.01 -14.47 -13.28
CA SER A 167 8.49 -14.03 -14.58
C SER A 167 9.58 -12.95 -14.46
N GLY A 168 10.06 -12.39 -15.56
CA GLY A 168 11.08 -11.36 -15.55
C GLY A 168 12.51 -11.91 -15.61
N LYS A 169 13.50 -11.13 -15.18
CA LYS A 169 14.94 -11.45 -15.29
C LYS A 169 15.52 -12.07 -14.02
N THR A 170 14.99 -11.70 -12.87
CA THR A 170 15.49 -12.11 -11.55
C THR A 170 14.37 -12.73 -10.72
N ALA A 171 14.73 -13.69 -9.88
CA ALA A 171 13.81 -14.28 -8.90
C ALA A 171 13.93 -13.55 -7.55
N PRO A 172 12.82 -13.40 -6.80
CA PRO A 172 12.85 -12.81 -5.46
C PRO A 172 13.56 -13.72 -4.46
N LYS A 173 14.01 -13.12 -3.36
CA LYS A 173 14.57 -13.85 -2.20
C LYS A 173 13.50 -14.17 -1.16
N LYS A 174 12.45 -13.34 -1.10
CA LYS A 174 11.29 -13.49 -0.21
C LYS A 174 10.00 -13.20 -0.95
N ILE A 175 8.97 -13.97 -0.64
CA ILE A 175 7.63 -13.74 -1.16
C ILE A 175 6.68 -13.61 0.02
N LYS A 176 5.78 -12.62 -0.02
CA LYS A 176 4.70 -12.45 0.94
C LYS A 176 3.39 -12.29 0.20
N ILE A 177 2.36 -13.03 0.61
CA ILE A 177 0.98 -12.74 0.22
C ILE A 177 0.24 -12.14 1.40
N GLN A 178 -0.58 -11.12 1.16
CA GLN A 178 -1.31 -10.41 2.20
C GLN A 178 -2.75 -10.17 1.77
N ASN A 179 -3.68 -10.42 2.70
CA ASN A 179 -5.06 -9.95 2.58
C ASN A 179 -5.10 -8.44 2.85
N ASN A 180 -5.67 -7.67 1.93
CA ASN A 180 -5.77 -6.22 2.06
C ASN A 180 -6.79 -5.80 3.14
N GLY A 181 -7.70 -6.72 3.52
CA GLY A 181 -8.61 -6.56 4.65
C GLY A 181 -8.00 -7.05 5.97
N GLN A 182 -8.82 -7.03 7.03
CA GLN A 182 -8.39 -7.42 8.38
C GLN A 182 -8.45 -8.93 8.65
N ARG A 183 -9.09 -9.70 7.76
CA ARG A 183 -9.29 -11.12 7.96
C ARG A 183 -7.99 -11.89 7.82
N SER A 184 -7.74 -12.84 8.74
CA SER A 184 -6.58 -13.73 8.68
C SER A 184 -6.69 -14.71 7.50
N ILE A 185 -5.57 -14.95 6.82
CA ILE A 185 -5.41 -15.97 5.77
C ILE A 185 -4.49 -17.11 6.22
N ALA A 186 -3.85 -16.96 7.38
CA ALA A 186 -3.05 -17.96 8.08
C ALA A 186 -3.44 -18.00 9.55
N GLY A 187 -3.13 -19.10 10.24
CA GLY A 187 -3.40 -19.29 11.65
C GLY A 187 -4.27 -20.51 11.93
N LEU A 188 -4.90 -20.51 13.11
CA LEU A 188 -5.82 -21.57 13.54
C LEU A 188 -7.23 -21.32 12.99
N TYR A 189 -7.91 -22.41 12.65
CA TYR A 189 -9.31 -22.37 12.28
C TYR A 189 -10.00 -23.69 12.60
N HIS A 190 -11.33 -23.65 12.68
CA HIS A 190 -12.20 -24.80 12.93
C HIS A 190 -12.96 -25.15 11.65
N TYR A 191 -13.14 -26.43 11.40
CA TYR A 191 -13.81 -26.92 10.21
C TYR A 191 -14.98 -27.81 10.56
N ASN A 192 -16.20 -27.41 10.24
CA ASN A 192 -17.38 -28.25 10.37
C ASN A 192 -17.42 -29.24 9.20
N VAL A 193 -17.39 -30.54 9.53
CA VAL A 193 -17.29 -31.62 8.54
C VAL A 193 -18.58 -31.77 7.74
N ALA A 194 -19.74 -31.52 8.36
CA ALA A 194 -21.05 -31.74 7.75
C ALA A 194 -21.40 -30.66 6.73
N ASP A 195 -21.30 -29.39 7.11
CA ASP A 195 -21.66 -28.24 6.26
C ASP A 195 -20.47 -27.61 5.53
N LYS A 196 -19.25 -28.09 5.82
CA LYS A 196 -17.98 -27.64 5.22
C LYS A 196 -17.68 -26.16 5.47
N THR A 197 -18.18 -25.60 6.55
CA THR A 197 -17.94 -24.23 6.96
C THR A 197 -16.66 -24.09 7.76
N ILE A 198 -16.09 -22.89 7.74
CA ILE A 198 -14.84 -22.54 8.41
C ILE A 198 -15.10 -21.39 9.37
N GLU A 199 -14.69 -21.58 10.62
CA GLU A 199 -14.63 -20.53 11.63
C GLU A 199 -13.17 -20.24 11.97
N GLN A 200 -12.79 -18.95 11.99
CA GLN A 200 -11.42 -18.55 12.32
C GLN A 200 -11.17 -18.52 13.81
N GLY A 201 -10.11 -19.19 14.24
CA GLY A 201 -9.62 -19.18 15.63
C GLY A 201 -8.60 -18.07 15.93
N GLY A 202 -8.22 -17.28 14.93
CA GLY A 202 -7.19 -16.23 15.02
C GLY A 202 -5.97 -16.51 14.14
N GLY A 203 -5.20 -15.48 13.82
CA GLY A 203 -4.01 -15.65 12.98
C GLY A 203 -3.53 -14.35 12.31
N ASN A 204 -2.82 -14.50 11.21
CA ASN A 204 -2.19 -13.43 10.45
C ASN A 204 -2.93 -13.17 9.14
N ASN A 205 -3.02 -11.89 8.74
CA ASN A 205 -3.55 -11.53 7.43
C ASN A 205 -2.51 -11.66 6.30
N ALA A 206 -1.31 -12.20 6.59
CA ALA A 206 -0.24 -12.41 5.62
C ALA A 206 0.43 -13.77 5.81
N ILE A 207 0.96 -14.32 4.72
CA ILE A 207 1.80 -15.51 4.67
C ILE A 207 3.11 -15.13 3.97
N GLU A 208 4.23 -15.50 4.57
CA GLU A 208 5.55 -15.42 3.97
C GLU A 208 5.94 -16.78 3.39
N MET A 209 6.73 -16.76 2.31
CA MET A 209 7.40 -17.94 1.77
C MET A 209 8.90 -17.75 1.83
N GLU A 210 9.59 -18.81 2.21
CA GLU A 210 11.04 -18.88 2.30
C GLU A 210 11.59 -20.03 1.45
N GLY A 211 12.82 -19.89 0.98
CA GLY A 211 13.49 -20.91 0.17
C GLY A 211 14.13 -20.33 -1.07
N THR A 212 14.36 -21.20 -2.07
CA THR A 212 14.92 -20.79 -3.36
C THR A 212 13.80 -20.64 -4.37
N PHE A 213 13.74 -19.45 -4.97
CA PHE A 213 12.79 -19.14 -6.02
C PHE A 213 13.50 -19.10 -7.37
N GLU A 214 12.79 -19.48 -8.44
CA GLU A 214 13.33 -19.55 -9.79
C GLU A 214 12.40 -18.86 -10.78
N VAL A 215 12.95 -18.10 -11.71
CA VAL A 215 12.20 -17.52 -12.84
C VAL A 215 11.64 -18.64 -13.72
N GLY A 216 10.42 -18.46 -14.21
CA GLY A 216 9.70 -19.43 -15.02
C GLY A 216 9.02 -20.55 -14.22
N LYS A 217 9.22 -20.62 -12.89
CA LYS A 217 8.57 -21.62 -12.04
C LYS A 217 7.27 -21.09 -11.44
N THR A 218 6.33 -22.01 -11.29
CA THR A 218 5.03 -21.76 -10.64
C THR A 218 5.11 -22.17 -9.18
N TYR A 219 4.50 -21.37 -8.32
CA TYR A 219 4.39 -21.61 -6.87
C TYR A 219 2.93 -21.53 -6.44
N TYR A 220 2.62 -22.20 -5.32
CA TYR A 220 1.29 -22.25 -4.77
C TYR A 220 1.36 -21.97 -3.26
N ILE A 221 0.44 -21.15 -2.77
CA ILE A 221 0.34 -20.79 -1.36
C ILE A 221 -1.01 -21.26 -0.82
N PRO A 222 -1.05 -22.23 0.11
CA PRO A 222 -2.26 -22.55 0.85
C PRO A 222 -2.70 -21.39 1.73
N VAL A 223 -3.99 -21.07 1.71
CA VAL A 223 -4.59 -19.98 2.50
C VAL A 223 -5.93 -20.40 3.09
N ILE A 224 -6.33 -19.81 4.22
CA ILE A 224 -7.63 -20.05 4.84
C ILE A 224 -8.74 -19.46 3.94
N PRO A 225 -9.74 -20.25 3.50
CA PRO A 225 -10.86 -19.78 2.69
C PRO A 225 -11.70 -18.69 3.37
N GLY A 226 -12.34 -17.83 2.58
CA GLY A 226 -13.28 -16.80 3.01
C GLY A 226 -13.09 -15.47 2.27
N LEU A 227 -13.83 -14.43 2.66
CA LEU A 227 -13.81 -13.12 2.00
C LEU A 227 -12.50 -12.38 2.33
N CYS A 228 -11.78 -11.99 1.30
CA CYS A 228 -10.66 -11.05 1.35
C CYS A 228 -11.16 -9.70 0.82
N ALA A 229 -11.58 -8.82 1.72
CA ALA A 229 -12.03 -7.48 1.37
C ALA A 229 -10.86 -6.66 0.82
N GLY A 230 -11.08 -5.94 -0.29
CA GLY A 230 -10.01 -5.24 -1.00
C GLY A 230 -9.02 -6.17 -1.73
N GLY A 231 -9.24 -7.51 -1.65
CA GLY A 231 -8.46 -8.52 -2.36
C GLY A 231 -7.16 -8.93 -1.67
N LEU A 232 -6.24 -9.43 -2.49
CA LEU A 232 -4.93 -9.94 -2.07
C LEU A 232 -3.81 -9.17 -2.76
N SER A 233 -2.73 -8.93 -2.03
CA SER A 233 -1.47 -8.36 -2.53
C SER A 233 -0.34 -9.38 -2.45
N LEU A 234 0.44 -9.49 -3.50
CA LEU A 234 1.63 -10.33 -3.58
C LEU A 234 2.86 -9.43 -3.62
N PHE A 235 3.80 -9.66 -2.71
CA PHE A 235 5.03 -8.88 -2.56
C PHE A 235 6.24 -9.77 -2.86
N PHE A 236 7.20 -9.22 -3.59
CA PHE A 236 8.50 -9.80 -3.86
C PHE A 236 9.57 -8.92 -3.21
N ASP A 237 10.38 -9.49 -2.31
CA ASP A 237 11.42 -8.78 -1.54
C ASP A 237 10.93 -7.53 -0.80
N GLY A 238 9.64 -7.54 -0.39
CA GLY A 238 8.99 -6.42 0.28
C GLY A 238 8.27 -5.44 -0.67
N GLU A 239 8.55 -5.49 -1.96
CA GLU A 239 7.93 -4.67 -2.99
C GLU A 239 6.63 -5.30 -3.51
N LEU A 240 5.59 -4.48 -3.76
CA LEU A 240 4.33 -4.97 -4.33
C LEU A 240 4.55 -5.42 -5.77
N ALA A 241 4.45 -6.72 -5.98
CA ALA A 241 4.58 -7.31 -7.31
C ALA A 241 3.22 -7.41 -8.02
N LYS A 242 2.14 -7.66 -7.29
CA LYS A 242 0.78 -7.72 -7.87
C LYS A 242 -0.30 -7.51 -6.82
N ASN A 243 -1.38 -6.83 -7.22
CA ASN A 243 -2.58 -6.62 -6.39
C ASN A 243 -3.84 -7.00 -7.20
N SER A 244 -4.78 -7.69 -6.56
CA SER A 244 -6.07 -8.02 -7.19
C SER A 244 -7.05 -6.84 -7.18
N GLY A 245 -6.89 -5.87 -6.27
CA GLY A 245 -7.61 -4.60 -6.21
C GLY A 245 -9.12 -4.66 -5.98
N LYS A 246 -9.69 -5.84 -5.71
CA LYS A 246 -11.13 -6.05 -5.51
C LYS A 246 -11.38 -7.22 -4.57
N ASP A 247 -12.54 -7.23 -3.93
CA ASP A 247 -12.98 -8.30 -3.07
C ASP A 247 -12.90 -9.66 -3.77
N ILE A 248 -12.32 -10.64 -3.07
CA ILE A 248 -12.23 -12.03 -3.51
C ILE A 248 -12.76 -12.93 -2.40
N THR A 249 -13.73 -13.78 -2.70
CA THR A 249 -14.15 -14.85 -1.80
C THR A 249 -13.42 -16.14 -2.16
N LEU A 250 -12.46 -16.51 -1.32
CA LEU A 250 -11.71 -17.75 -1.46
C LEU A 250 -12.56 -18.94 -0.98
N GLN A 251 -12.65 -19.98 -1.79
CA GLN A 251 -13.40 -21.19 -1.48
C GLN A 251 -12.46 -22.38 -1.26
N SER A 252 -12.80 -23.26 -0.34
CA SER A 252 -12.08 -24.53 -0.14
C SER A 252 -11.93 -25.28 -1.46
N ASN A 253 -10.77 -25.93 -1.63
CA ASN A 253 -10.46 -26.75 -2.80
C ASN A 253 -10.44 -25.99 -4.15
N LYS A 254 -10.23 -24.67 -4.13
CA LYS A 254 -10.12 -23.84 -5.35
C LYS A 254 -8.73 -23.22 -5.49
N ILE A 255 -8.31 -23.05 -6.75
CA ILE A 255 -7.07 -22.37 -7.11
C ILE A 255 -7.40 -21.00 -7.70
N TYR A 256 -6.81 -19.97 -7.14
CA TYR A 256 -6.90 -18.59 -7.61
C TYR A 256 -5.59 -18.21 -8.28
N ASN A 257 -5.65 -17.94 -9.58
CA ASN A 257 -4.46 -17.72 -10.38
C ASN A 257 -4.12 -16.24 -10.51
N PHE A 258 -2.98 -15.85 -9.94
CA PHE A 258 -2.40 -14.53 -10.12
C PHE A 258 -1.67 -14.35 -11.47
N GLY A 259 -1.47 -15.45 -12.22
CA GLY A 259 -0.77 -15.43 -13.51
C GLY A 259 0.74 -15.28 -13.36
N GLU A 260 1.35 -14.72 -14.39
CA GLU A 260 2.76 -14.36 -14.37
C GLU A 260 2.96 -13.08 -13.55
N VAL A 261 3.99 -13.10 -12.70
CA VAL A 261 4.34 -11.98 -11.83
C VAL A 261 5.85 -11.81 -11.90
N ALA A 262 6.28 -10.68 -12.41
CA ALA A 262 7.69 -10.30 -12.43
C ALA A 262 8.10 -9.72 -11.07
N MET A 263 9.40 -9.79 -10.74
CA MET A 263 9.96 -8.84 -9.80
C MET A 263 9.46 -7.45 -10.23
N PRO A 264 9.01 -6.60 -9.30
CA PRO A 264 8.89 -5.20 -9.63
C PRO A 264 10.24 -4.84 -10.25
N GLU A 265 10.27 -4.67 -11.56
CA GLU A 265 11.48 -4.18 -12.20
C GLU A 265 11.83 -2.93 -11.44
N ASP A 266 13.10 -2.67 -11.19
CA ASP A 266 13.60 -1.32 -10.87
C ASP A 266 12.77 -0.42 -11.77
N GLU A 267 11.88 0.37 -11.17
CA GLU A 267 10.75 1.00 -11.85
C GLU A 267 11.19 1.52 -13.21
N PRO A 268 10.41 1.38 -14.27
CA PRO A 268 10.84 1.76 -15.60
C PRO A 268 11.52 3.11 -15.44
N GLU A 269 12.80 3.16 -15.76
CA GLU A 269 13.62 4.33 -15.55
C GLU A 269 12.92 5.49 -16.23
N PHE A 270 12.12 6.26 -15.45
CA PHE A 270 11.58 7.52 -15.96
C PHE A 270 12.77 8.44 -16.15
N GLU A 271 13.42 8.22 -17.24
CA GLU A 271 14.60 8.92 -17.68
C GLU A 271 14.38 9.46 -19.07
N ASN A 272 14.73 10.72 -19.25
CA ASN A 272 14.88 11.33 -20.55
C ASN A 272 16.15 12.20 -20.56
N ASP A 273 16.33 13.01 -21.57
CA ASP A 273 17.50 13.91 -21.69
C ASP A 273 17.54 14.99 -20.60
N PHE A 274 16.42 15.28 -19.95
CA PHE A 274 16.32 16.30 -18.90
C PHE A 274 16.53 15.77 -17.49
N ALA A 275 15.87 14.68 -17.12
CA ALA A 275 15.93 14.16 -15.76
C ALA A 275 15.73 12.64 -15.71
N LYS A 276 16.15 12.06 -14.59
CA LYS A 276 15.89 10.66 -14.23
C LYS A 276 15.31 10.55 -12.82
N ARG A 277 14.48 9.55 -12.59
CA ARG A 277 14.06 9.15 -11.23
C ARG A 277 15.25 8.51 -10.51
N VAL A 278 15.49 8.94 -9.28
CA VAL A 278 16.49 8.31 -8.39
C VAL A 278 15.84 7.18 -7.61
N TRP A 279 14.66 7.45 -7.03
CA TRP A 279 13.83 6.47 -6.33
C TRP A 279 12.39 6.94 -6.22
N GLY A 280 11.48 6.02 -5.90
CA GLY A 280 10.08 6.29 -5.61
C GLY A 280 9.52 5.38 -4.52
N LYS A 281 8.52 5.87 -3.79
CA LYS A 281 7.75 5.15 -2.78
C LYS A 281 6.27 5.40 -3.03
N TYR A 282 5.48 4.34 -3.22
CA TYR A 282 4.11 4.45 -3.72
C TYR A 282 3.12 3.67 -2.88
N ALA A 283 1.89 4.18 -2.80
CA ALA A 283 0.77 3.42 -2.28
C ALA A 283 0.31 2.36 -3.33
N PRO A 284 -0.11 1.18 -2.91
CA PRO A 284 -0.30 0.67 -1.54
C PRO A 284 0.93 -0.09 -1.01
N ASN A 285 2.09 0.15 -1.56
CA ASN A 285 3.29 -0.59 -1.24
C ASN A 285 3.80 -0.29 0.15
N GLY A 286 4.06 -1.25 0.82
CA GLY A 286 4.76 -1.67 1.99
C GLY A 286 5.42 -0.71 2.95
N ASP A 287 5.61 0.53 2.65
CA ASP A 287 6.25 1.46 3.58
C ASP A 287 5.37 1.92 4.74
N GLY A 288 4.10 1.51 4.77
CA GLY A 288 3.16 1.85 5.86
C GLY A 288 2.89 3.35 6.06
N TRP A 289 3.58 4.18 5.29
CA TRP A 289 3.58 5.62 5.34
C TRP A 289 2.70 6.25 4.28
N ILE A 290 2.78 5.77 3.05
CA ILE A 290 1.96 6.20 1.93
C ILE A 290 0.81 5.20 1.84
N VAL A 291 -0.29 5.49 2.53
CA VAL A 291 -1.45 4.60 2.64
C VAL A 291 -2.61 5.18 1.87
N MET A 292 -3.15 4.41 0.92
CA MET A 292 -4.38 4.81 0.22
C MET A 292 -5.58 4.87 1.18
N GLY A 293 -6.36 5.93 1.11
CA GLY A 293 -7.73 5.98 1.62
C GLY A 293 -7.96 6.14 3.11
N GLY A 294 -6.95 6.34 3.94
CA GLY A 294 -7.12 6.50 5.39
C GLY A 294 -7.01 7.94 5.89
N GLY A 295 -7.65 8.27 7.02
CA GLY A 295 -7.61 9.61 7.63
C GLY A 295 -6.25 10.07 8.17
N ASN A 296 -5.23 9.20 8.18
CA ASN A 296 -3.89 9.42 8.73
C ASN A 296 -2.83 9.31 7.62
N LEU A 297 -2.94 10.13 6.61
CA LEU A 297 -2.10 10.07 5.42
C LEU A 297 -0.85 10.92 5.58
N ASP A 298 0.21 10.54 4.87
CA ASP A 298 1.30 11.40 4.48
C ASP A 298 0.71 12.71 3.93
N ARG A 299 1.09 13.85 4.52
CA ARG A 299 0.36 15.11 4.25
C ARG A 299 1.16 16.10 3.42
N ALA A 300 2.40 16.28 3.76
CA ALA A 300 3.26 17.25 3.10
C ALA A 300 4.70 16.74 3.01
N MET A 301 5.42 17.27 2.04
CA MET A 301 6.83 17.02 1.82
C MET A 301 7.60 18.35 1.78
N ALA A 302 8.82 18.33 2.31
CA ALA A 302 9.83 19.36 2.14
C ALA A 302 11.18 18.73 1.82
N MET A 303 12.11 19.51 1.28
CA MET A 303 13.48 19.08 1.02
C MET A 303 14.47 20.14 1.45
N ASP A 304 15.63 19.71 1.92
CA ASP A 304 16.84 20.51 2.00
C ASP A 304 18.00 19.80 1.27
N ASN A 305 19.21 20.32 1.39
CA ASN A 305 20.39 19.72 0.76
C ASN A 305 20.89 18.44 1.44
N GLN A 306 20.22 17.93 2.48
CA GLN A 306 20.58 16.71 3.19
C GLN A 306 19.48 15.64 3.11
N TYR A 307 18.20 16.03 3.28
CA TYR A 307 17.08 15.12 3.48
C TYR A 307 15.82 15.53 2.72
N LEU A 308 14.96 14.55 2.49
CA LEU A 308 13.54 14.75 2.22
C LEU A 308 12.75 14.50 3.51
N TYR A 309 11.84 15.39 3.83
CA TYR A 309 10.97 15.29 5.00
C TYR A 309 9.54 15.04 4.57
N VAL A 310 8.87 14.08 5.20
CA VAL A 310 7.45 13.81 4.96
C VAL A 310 6.70 13.84 6.27
N SER A 311 5.66 14.67 6.37
CA SER A 311 4.80 14.72 7.54
C SER A 311 3.61 13.76 7.40
N LYS A 312 3.20 13.18 8.54
CA LYS A 312 1.96 12.45 8.68
C LYS A 312 0.98 13.27 9.51
N SER A 313 -0.16 13.60 8.91
CA SER A 313 -1.23 14.31 9.61
C SER A 313 -2.00 13.31 10.47
N THR A 314 -1.64 13.24 11.74
CA THR A 314 -2.39 12.50 12.75
C THR A 314 -2.99 13.48 13.73
N ALA A 315 -4.22 13.23 14.20
CA ALA A 315 -4.76 13.97 15.31
C ALA A 315 -3.87 13.70 16.55
N TYR A 316 -3.32 14.75 17.15
CA TYR A 316 -2.58 14.73 18.42
C TYR A 316 -1.21 14.03 18.46
N ALA A 317 -0.76 13.41 17.38
CA ALA A 317 0.54 12.74 17.32
C ALA A 317 1.35 13.23 16.13
N PRO A 318 2.21 14.25 16.29
CA PRO A 318 3.06 14.73 15.21
C PRO A 318 4.08 13.66 14.81
N VAL A 319 4.22 13.42 13.52
CA VAL A 319 5.27 12.56 12.97
C VAL A 319 5.82 13.18 11.69
N ILE A 320 7.14 13.32 11.63
CA ILE A 320 7.86 13.73 10.42
C ILE A 320 9.01 12.75 10.25
N LYS A 321 9.11 12.13 9.08
CA LYS A 321 10.25 11.27 8.72
C LYS A 321 11.20 11.99 7.78
N ALA A 322 12.48 11.74 7.98
CA ALA A 322 13.55 12.16 7.10
C ALA A 322 14.04 10.96 6.27
N PHE A 323 14.20 11.17 4.98
CA PHE A 323 14.77 10.20 4.03
C PHE A 323 16.04 10.76 3.42
N ASN A 324 17.04 9.90 3.26
CA ASN A 324 18.25 10.21 2.50
C ASN A 324 17.94 10.35 1.00
N TYR A 325 18.88 10.90 0.25
CA TYR A 325 18.76 11.03 -1.22
C TYR A 325 18.84 9.69 -1.97
N ASP A 326 19.17 8.59 -1.29
CA ASP A 326 19.08 7.21 -1.80
C ASP A 326 17.72 6.52 -1.50
N GLY A 327 16.81 7.22 -0.81
CA GLY A 327 15.49 6.73 -0.45
C GLY A 327 15.42 5.95 0.88
N ALA A 328 16.54 5.71 1.53
CA ALA A 328 16.54 5.08 2.86
C ALA A 328 16.00 6.04 3.92
N GLU A 329 15.21 5.52 4.87
CA GLU A 329 14.78 6.28 6.04
C GLU A 329 16.01 6.61 6.90
N ALA A 330 16.23 7.90 7.17
CA ALA A 330 17.37 8.38 7.94
C ALA A 330 17.06 8.41 9.44
N PHE A 331 15.96 9.08 9.80
CA PHE A 331 15.50 9.21 11.19
C PHE A 331 14.07 9.79 11.25
N GLU A 332 13.44 9.70 12.43
CA GLU A 332 12.28 10.51 12.75
C GLU A 332 12.72 11.86 13.32
N VAL A 333 12.13 12.94 12.81
CA VAL A 333 12.40 14.31 13.28
C VAL A 333 11.95 14.45 14.72
N ASN A 334 12.75 15.12 15.55
CA ASN A 334 12.39 15.38 16.94
C ASN A 334 11.23 16.40 17.02
N VAL A 335 10.09 15.96 17.52
CA VAL A 335 8.85 16.75 17.64
C VAL A 335 8.51 17.07 19.10
N THR A 336 9.48 17.00 20.01
CA THR A 336 9.28 17.28 21.44
C THR A 336 8.72 18.68 21.64
N GLY A 337 7.62 18.79 22.39
CA GLY A 337 6.91 20.04 22.64
C GLY A 337 5.75 20.32 21.68
N MET A 338 5.67 19.59 20.56
CA MET A 338 4.49 19.58 19.70
C MET A 338 3.51 18.51 20.20
N GLY A 339 2.21 18.69 20.06
CA GLY A 339 1.26 17.64 20.45
C GLY A 339 -0.14 18.13 20.74
N SER A 340 -0.87 17.36 21.55
CA SER A 340 -2.29 17.61 21.86
C SER A 340 -2.55 18.82 22.76
N ALA A 341 -1.54 19.24 23.52
CA ALA A 341 -1.55 20.48 24.27
C ALA A 341 -0.17 21.14 24.16
N ASN A 342 -0.15 22.36 23.72
CA ASN A 342 1.09 23.13 23.63
C ASN A 342 1.46 23.76 25.00
N ALA A 343 2.57 24.50 25.03
CA ALA A 343 3.03 25.19 26.22
C ALA A 343 2.03 26.25 26.76
N TRP A 344 1.01 26.61 25.98
CA TRP A 344 -0.05 27.58 26.37
C TRP A 344 -1.37 26.89 26.72
N GLY A 345 -1.43 25.55 26.71
CA GLY A 345 -2.63 24.78 27.03
C GLY A 345 -3.67 24.70 25.93
N ASP A 346 -3.35 25.17 24.72
CA ASP A 346 -4.27 25.02 23.57
C ASP A 346 -4.31 23.60 23.06
N VAL A 347 -5.50 23.10 22.78
CA VAL A 347 -5.69 21.81 22.12
C VAL A 347 -5.44 21.96 20.62
N MET A 348 -4.46 21.20 20.12
CA MET A 348 -4.11 21.21 18.71
C MET A 348 -4.63 19.97 18.00
N GLN A 349 -5.44 20.19 16.99
CA GLN A 349 -5.87 19.13 16.08
C GLN A 349 -4.93 19.11 14.85
N TYR A 350 -4.48 17.93 14.44
CA TYR A 350 -3.53 17.79 13.34
C TYR A 350 -2.23 18.56 13.55
N SER A 351 -1.46 18.20 14.56
CA SER A 351 -0.26 18.89 15.07
C SER A 351 0.80 19.18 14.00
N VAL A 352 0.92 18.35 12.96
CA VAL A 352 1.78 18.60 11.80
C VAL A 352 0.97 18.36 10.52
N ASN A 353 0.61 19.44 9.84
CA ASN A 353 -0.19 19.35 8.62
C ASN A 353 0.56 19.77 7.36
N CYS A 354 1.49 20.70 7.49
CA CYS A 354 2.35 21.13 6.38
C CYS A 354 3.79 21.30 6.87
N VAL A 355 4.74 20.92 6.05
CA VAL A 355 6.18 21.12 6.25
C VAL A 355 6.79 21.84 5.05
N ARG A 356 7.77 22.70 5.30
CA ARG A 356 8.60 23.40 4.30
C ARG A 356 10.02 23.53 4.84
N THR A 357 10.95 23.79 3.96
CA THR A 357 12.30 24.22 4.32
C THR A 357 12.52 25.65 3.86
N MET A 358 13.24 26.41 4.66
CA MET A 358 13.62 27.78 4.38
C MET A 358 15.13 27.87 4.32
N PRO A 359 15.73 28.37 3.22
CA PRO A 359 17.17 28.51 3.13
C PRO A 359 17.70 29.56 4.10
N LYS A 360 18.92 29.37 4.57
CA LYS A 360 19.72 30.37 5.29
C LYS A 360 20.73 31.02 4.36
N ASN A 361 21.24 32.17 4.75
CA ASN A 361 22.29 32.88 4.01
C ASN A 361 23.60 32.08 3.94
N ASP A 362 23.83 31.15 4.85
CA ASP A 362 25.00 30.26 4.87
C ASP A 362 24.84 29.00 3.97
N GLY A 363 23.70 28.88 3.29
CA GLY A 363 23.38 27.73 2.43
C GLY A 363 22.79 26.51 3.14
N SER A 364 22.66 26.56 4.47
CA SER A 364 21.89 25.57 5.24
C SER A 364 20.39 25.87 5.19
N TYR A 365 19.58 25.03 5.82
CA TYR A 365 18.13 25.15 5.81
C TYR A 365 17.54 25.00 7.21
N VAL A 366 16.42 25.68 7.43
CA VAL A 366 15.55 25.48 8.60
C VAL A 366 14.32 24.69 8.16
N LEU A 367 14.07 23.54 8.79
CA LEU A 367 12.80 22.84 8.65
C LEU A 367 11.72 23.60 9.43
N ILE A 368 10.56 23.80 8.81
CA ILE A 368 9.42 24.52 9.39
C ILE A 368 8.17 23.67 9.22
N ALA A 369 7.34 23.60 10.27
CA ALA A 369 6.06 22.92 10.22
C ALA A 369 4.95 23.78 10.82
N CYS A 370 3.71 23.50 10.44
CA CYS A 370 2.53 24.05 11.11
C CYS A 370 1.46 22.98 11.34
N ASN A 371 0.58 23.24 12.31
CA ASN A 371 -0.64 22.49 12.49
C ASN A 371 -1.74 22.96 11.53
N LEU A 372 -2.88 22.29 11.56
CA LEU A 372 -4.10 22.73 10.90
C LEU A 372 -5.03 23.41 11.90
N LYS A 373 -5.34 24.68 11.68
CA LYS A 373 -6.40 25.44 12.35
C LYS A 373 -7.67 25.36 11.51
N LEU A 374 -8.72 24.76 12.02
CA LEU A 374 -9.99 24.57 11.28
C LEU A 374 -11.00 25.70 11.51
N ASP A 375 -11.02 26.29 12.71
CA ASP A 375 -12.02 27.26 13.12
C ASP A 375 -11.49 28.24 14.21
N ALA A 376 -12.39 29.06 14.76
CA ALA A 376 -12.08 30.05 15.76
C ALA A 376 -11.58 29.50 17.10
N SER A 377 -11.95 28.27 17.45
CA SER A 377 -11.55 27.64 18.72
C SER A 377 -10.13 27.12 18.72
N GLN A 378 -9.48 27.07 17.56
CA GLN A 378 -8.15 26.52 17.39
C GLN A 378 -7.12 27.60 17.11
N VAL A 379 -5.87 27.29 17.39
CA VAL A 379 -4.72 28.16 17.17
C VAL A 379 -3.85 27.58 16.06
N LEU A 380 -3.44 28.43 15.12
CA LEU A 380 -2.36 28.09 14.20
C LEU A 380 -1.03 28.25 14.93
N GLU A 381 -0.20 27.24 14.93
CA GLU A 381 1.17 27.30 15.43
C GLU A 381 2.18 26.91 14.37
N ILE A 382 3.31 27.60 14.41
CA ILE A 382 4.41 27.43 13.48
C ILE A 382 5.64 27.04 14.29
N TRP A 383 6.24 25.94 13.91
CA TRP A 383 7.40 25.35 14.58
C TRP A 383 8.59 25.30 13.64
N ALA A 384 9.78 25.62 14.14
CA ALA A 384 11.03 25.60 13.37
C ALA A 384 12.13 24.83 14.09
N TRP A 385 12.89 24.07 13.34
CA TRP A 385 14.07 23.32 13.79
C TRP A 385 15.33 24.14 13.48
N VAL A 386 15.55 25.19 14.22
CA VAL A 386 16.65 26.15 13.99
C VAL A 386 18.03 25.48 14.16
N ASN A 387 18.12 24.53 15.11
CA ASN A 387 19.34 23.78 15.43
C ASN A 387 19.38 22.39 14.76
N GLY A 388 18.66 22.23 13.66
CA GLY A 388 18.55 20.99 12.89
C GLY A 388 17.44 20.06 13.36
N PRO A 389 17.00 19.13 12.49
CA PRO A 389 15.77 18.35 12.64
C PRO A 389 15.80 17.31 13.77
N GLN A 390 16.96 17.00 14.32
CA GLN A 390 17.09 16.10 15.48
C GLN A 390 17.01 16.84 16.83
N SER A 391 17.08 18.17 16.83
CA SER A 391 16.86 19.01 18.00
C SER A 391 15.36 19.25 18.22
N ALA A 392 14.96 19.62 19.45
CA ALA A 392 13.59 20.02 19.71
C ALA A 392 13.24 21.29 18.92
N PRO A 393 12.04 21.38 18.32
CA PRO A 393 11.64 22.58 17.58
C PRO A 393 11.30 23.73 18.52
N THR A 394 11.37 24.94 17.99
CA THR A 394 10.93 26.16 18.65
C THR A 394 9.63 26.64 18.00
N CYS A 395 8.63 27.04 18.79
CA CYS A 395 7.44 27.72 18.28
C CYS A 395 7.80 29.15 17.89
N ILE A 396 7.76 29.45 16.61
CA ILE A 396 8.19 30.73 16.03
C ILE A 396 7.02 31.64 15.66
N GLY A 397 5.81 31.12 15.61
CA GLY A 397 4.65 31.89 15.24
C GLY A 397 3.37 31.29 15.81
N ARG A 398 2.42 32.16 16.14
CA ARG A 398 1.13 31.80 16.71
C ARG A 398 0.04 32.74 16.21
N TYR A 399 -1.08 32.18 15.76
CA TYR A 399 -2.25 32.94 15.37
C TYR A 399 -3.51 32.36 16.02
N ALA A 400 -4.06 33.09 16.97
CA ALA A 400 -5.33 32.80 17.65
C ALA A 400 -6.43 33.74 17.13
N TYR A 401 -7.67 33.27 17.16
CA TYR A 401 -8.82 34.13 16.91
C TYR A 401 -8.95 35.14 18.08
N ASP A 402 -9.12 36.41 17.70
CA ASP A 402 -9.44 37.49 18.62
C ASP A 402 -10.70 38.20 18.14
N ALA A 403 -11.78 38.09 18.88
CA ALA A 403 -13.08 38.65 18.52
C ALA A 403 -13.05 40.19 18.35
N VAL A 404 -12.08 40.89 18.97
CA VAL A 404 -11.94 42.33 18.87
C VAL A 404 -11.02 42.75 17.74
N ALA A 405 -9.86 42.11 17.64
CA ALA A 405 -8.84 42.47 16.66
C ALA A 405 -9.08 41.83 15.26
N ASN A 406 -9.75 40.67 15.21
CA ASN A 406 -9.95 39.91 13.99
C ASN A 406 -11.32 39.23 13.92
N ALA A 407 -12.38 39.92 14.34
CA ALA A 407 -13.75 39.40 14.45
C ALA A 407 -14.30 38.71 13.20
N GLU A 408 -13.79 39.04 12.02
CA GLU A 408 -14.19 38.45 10.76
C GLU A 408 -13.39 37.21 10.36
N ASP A 409 -12.42 36.77 11.18
CA ASP A 409 -11.41 35.80 10.78
C ASP A 409 -11.40 34.53 11.64
N HIS A 410 -12.50 33.75 11.55
CA HIS A 410 -12.54 32.40 12.15
C HIS A 410 -11.95 31.32 11.23
N ARG A 411 -11.10 31.64 10.34
CA ARG A 411 -10.79 30.87 9.14
C ARG A 411 -9.87 29.69 9.36
N ARG A 412 -9.88 28.82 8.36
CA ARG A 412 -9.01 27.67 8.26
C ARG A 412 -7.67 28.06 7.67
N TYR A 413 -6.59 27.79 8.44
CA TYR A 413 -5.21 28.02 8.06
C TYR A 413 -4.36 26.77 8.31
N GLY A 414 -3.22 26.66 7.63
CA GLY A 414 -2.25 25.60 7.85
C GLY A 414 -2.47 24.37 6.96
N ASP A 415 -3.41 24.39 6.01
CA ASP A 415 -3.42 23.37 4.96
C ASP A 415 -2.12 23.42 4.17
N ARG A 416 -1.64 24.63 3.90
CA ARG A 416 -0.38 24.95 3.25
C ARG A 416 0.17 26.27 3.77
N PHE A 417 1.46 26.44 3.62
CA PHE A 417 2.13 27.73 3.70
C PHE A 417 3.27 27.78 2.69
N SER A 418 3.68 28.96 2.30
CA SER A 418 4.74 29.19 1.36
C SER A 418 5.85 30.01 2.00
N VAL A 419 7.07 29.79 1.55
CA VAL A 419 8.28 30.46 2.00
C VAL A 419 8.74 31.43 0.94
N LYS A 420 9.13 32.64 1.36
CA LYS A 420 9.75 33.66 0.50
C LYS A 420 11.01 34.18 1.16
N GLY A 421 12.12 34.27 0.43
CA GLY A 421 13.40 34.73 0.95
C GLY A 421 14.15 33.71 1.79
N THR A 422 15.05 34.17 2.64
CA THR A 422 15.90 33.36 3.53
C THR A 422 15.42 33.46 4.98
N TRP A 423 15.96 32.64 5.86
CA TRP A 423 15.61 32.64 7.29
C TRP A 423 15.83 34.03 7.94
N GLU A 424 16.87 34.72 7.52
CA GLU A 424 17.29 36.00 8.08
C GLU A 424 16.38 37.17 7.68
N ASP A 425 15.83 37.15 6.47
CA ASP A 425 15.04 38.26 5.92
C ASP A 425 13.74 37.83 5.22
N GLY A 426 13.35 36.59 5.40
CA GLY A 426 12.23 36.01 4.67
C GLY A 426 10.87 36.12 5.33
N GLU A 427 9.90 35.50 4.70
CA GLU A 427 8.50 35.56 5.07
C GLU A 427 7.86 34.18 4.95
N LEU A 428 6.92 33.86 5.86
CA LEU A 428 6.03 32.71 5.80
C LEU A 428 4.60 33.19 5.51
N TRP A 429 4.03 32.70 4.41
CA TRP A 429 2.73 33.12 3.92
C TRP A 429 1.70 32.00 4.09
N PHE A 430 0.67 32.24 4.90
CA PHE A 430 -0.41 31.32 5.20
C PHE A 430 -1.72 31.74 4.56
N PRO A 431 -2.09 31.20 3.39
CA PRO A 431 -3.36 31.50 2.76
C PRO A 431 -4.53 30.83 3.49
N SER A 432 -5.69 31.49 3.47
CA SER A 432 -6.94 30.92 3.99
C SER A 432 -7.54 29.92 3.02
N MET A 433 -8.08 28.83 3.56
CA MET A 433 -8.71 27.74 2.80
C MET A 433 -10.24 27.75 2.81
N GLN A 434 -10.89 28.78 3.32
CA GLN A 434 -12.36 28.83 3.35
C GLN A 434 -13.00 29.51 2.12
N ALA A 435 -14.22 29.03 1.79
CA ALA A 435 -14.91 29.38 0.54
C ALA A 435 -15.65 30.74 0.55
N ASP A 436 -15.70 31.41 1.68
CA ASP A 436 -16.54 32.58 1.90
C ASP A 436 -15.78 33.89 1.80
N ASN A 437 -15.12 34.18 0.75
CA ASN A 437 -14.52 35.46 0.31
C ASN A 437 -13.90 36.42 1.35
N HIS A 438 -13.73 36.02 2.63
CA HIS A 438 -13.25 36.89 3.71
C HIS A 438 -11.91 36.45 4.34
N GLY A 439 -11.30 35.34 3.90
CA GLY A 439 -10.02 34.88 4.44
C GLY A 439 -8.84 35.70 3.98
N LYS A 440 -8.05 36.22 4.91
CA LYS A 440 -6.83 36.97 4.63
C LYS A 440 -5.62 36.06 4.68
N THR A 441 -4.63 36.32 3.86
CA THR A 441 -3.33 35.68 3.97
C THR A 441 -2.61 36.24 5.21
N ILE A 442 -2.14 35.38 6.09
CA ILE A 442 -1.32 35.77 7.24
C ILE A 442 0.15 35.65 6.86
N VAL A 443 0.92 36.69 7.11
CA VAL A 443 2.34 36.76 6.77
C VAL A 443 3.15 36.97 8.03
N PHE A 444 4.00 36.01 8.36
CA PHE A 444 4.99 36.13 9.44
C PHE A 444 6.31 36.59 8.85
N LYS A 445 6.93 37.57 9.47
CA LYS A 445 8.19 38.18 9.03
C LYS A 445 9.17 38.23 10.19
N THR A 446 10.45 38.24 9.85
CA THR A 446 11.57 38.49 10.76
C THR A 446 11.72 37.41 11.82
N PHE A 447 12.51 36.41 11.49
CA PHE A 447 12.82 35.29 12.42
C PHE A 447 14.14 35.51 13.17
N GLU A 448 14.82 36.61 12.92
CA GLU A 448 16.06 37.00 13.61
C GLU A 448 15.83 37.11 15.11
N GLY A 449 16.64 36.44 15.92
CA GLY A 449 16.53 36.43 17.38
C GLY A 449 15.47 35.47 17.96
N VAL A 450 14.69 34.77 17.14
CA VAL A 450 13.74 33.71 17.59
C VAL A 450 14.50 32.53 18.20
N GLU A 451 15.74 32.32 17.81
CA GLU A 451 16.62 31.27 18.34
C GLU A 451 16.82 31.32 19.86
N ALA A 452 16.66 32.49 20.46
CA ALA A 452 16.92 32.71 21.88
C ALA A 452 15.66 32.91 22.74
N GLY A 453 14.45 32.86 22.18
CA GLY A 453 13.26 33.19 22.99
C GLY A 453 11.94 32.61 22.46
N ASN A 454 11.13 32.18 23.41
CA ASN A 454 9.79 31.59 23.21
C ASN A 454 8.71 32.62 22.78
N ARG A 455 9.04 33.65 22.05
CA ARG A 455 8.06 34.66 21.62
C ARG A 455 7.67 34.42 20.14
N PRO A 456 6.38 34.16 19.90
CA PRO A 456 5.88 34.11 18.52
C PRO A 456 6.13 35.45 17.82
N VAL A 457 6.59 35.35 16.58
CA VAL A 457 6.81 36.51 15.70
C VAL A 457 5.48 37.19 15.40
N SER A 458 5.49 38.52 15.32
CA SER A 458 4.32 39.28 14.88
C SER A 458 3.98 38.99 13.44
N TYR A 459 2.70 39.00 13.09
CA TYR A 459 2.21 38.75 11.76
C TYR A 459 1.47 39.96 11.20
N ASN A 460 1.50 40.10 9.88
CA ASN A 460 0.67 41.03 9.13
C ASN A 460 -0.45 40.26 8.41
N ARG A 461 -1.62 40.88 8.32
CA ARG A 461 -2.74 40.38 7.55
C ARG A 461 -2.73 41.12 6.22
N MET A 462 -2.68 40.37 5.12
CA MET A 462 -2.66 40.93 3.76
C MET A 462 -3.90 40.49 3.00
N GLU A 463 -4.44 41.40 2.23
CA GLU A 463 -5.34 41.04 1.14
C GLU A 463 -4.46 40.62 -0.06
N PRO A 464 -4.91 39.71 -0.88
CA PRO A 464 -6.31 39.47 -1.23
C PRO A 464 -6.92 38.31 -0.49
N SER A 465 -8.14 38.51 -0.10
CA SER A 465 -9.00 37.43 0.32
C SER A 465 -9.53 36.72 -0.92
N GLN A 466 -9.01 35.56 -1.22
CA GLN A 466 -9.60 34.69 -2.25
C GLN A 466 -10.01 33.38 -1.61
N SER A 467 -11.22 32.94 -1.91
CA SER A 467 -11.72 31.66 -1.42
C SER A 467 -10.84 30.50 -1.91
N ASN A 468 -10.50 29.58 -1.00
CA ASN A 468 -9.79 28.33 -1.31
C ASN A 468 -8.38 28.48 -1.91
N MET A 469 -7.62 29.49 -1.50
CA MET A 469 -6.18 29.56 -1.81
C MET A 469 -5.46 28.41 -1.12
N LYS A 470 -4.79 27.56 -1.90
CA LYS A 470 -4.14 26.34 -1.36
C LYS A 470 -2.64 26.45 -1.30
N ASP A 471 -2.02 27.14 -2.21
CA ASP A 471 -0.58 27.26 -2.31
C ASP A 471 -0.20 28.56 -3.01
N LEU A 472 0.94 29.14 -2.63
CA LEU A 472 1.44 30.37 -3.20
C LEU A 472 2.83 30.12 -3.79
N ALA A 473 3.08 30.62 -5.00
CA ALA A 473 4.37 30.55 -5.63
C ALA A 473 4.86 31.97 -5.95
N PHE A 474 6.09 32.27 -5.54
CA PHE A 474 6.74 33.54 -5.76
C PHE A 474 7.67 33.44 -6.97
N TYR A 475 7.31 34.10 -8.06
CA TYR A 475 8.17 34.12 -9.24
C TYR A 475 9.26 35.18 -9.07
N PRO A 476 10.55 34.85 -9.27
CA PRO A 476 11.63 35.79 -9.09
C PRO A 476 11.49 37.03 -10.00
N GLY A 477 11.59 38.22 -9.39
CA GLY A 477 11.51 39.50 -10.11
C GLY A 477 10.11 40.03 -10.39
N TYR A 478 9.07 39.35 -9.90
CA TYR A 478 7.67 39.79 -10.01
C TYR A 478 7.14 40.31 -8.68
N ASP A 479 6.28 41.35 -8.77
CA ASP A 479 5.49 41.87 -7.63
C ASP A 479 4.14 41.14 -7.47
N GLU A 480 3.94 40.05 -8.17
CA GLU A 480 2.77 39.20 -8.13
C GLU A 480 3.09 37.83 -7.53
N VAL A 481 2.13 37.28 -6.82
CA VAL A 481 2.16 35.90 -6.35
C VAL A 481 1.18 35.06 -7.15
N PHE A 482 1.61 33.87 -7.50
CA PHE A 482 0.78 32.91 -8.17
C PHE A 482 0.09 32.01 -7.13
N SER A 483 -1.23 32.04 -7.11
CA SER A 483 -2.02 31.24 -6.18
C SER A 483 -2.72 30.10 -6.90
N THR A 484 -2.54 28.88 -6.39
CA THR A 484 -3.35 27.72 -6.80
C THR A 484 -4.55 27.58 -5.88
N CYS A 485 -5.73 27.60 -6.43
CA CYS A 485 -6.96 27.28 -5.74
C CYS A 485 -7.64 26.04 -6.35
N SER A 486 -8.70 25.52 -5.71
CA SER A 486 -9.34 24.29 -6.17
C SER A 486 -9.94 24.43 -7.58
N GLY A 487 -9.10 24.27 -8.58
CA GLY A 487 -9.49 24.26 -9.98
C GLY A 487 -8.88 25.35 -10.84
N ASN A 488 -8.45 26.48 -10.29
CA ASN A 488 -7.95 27.60 -11.10
C ASN A 488 -6.80 28.32 -10.42
N ALA A 489 -5.75 28.59 -11.16
CA ALA A 489 -4.66 29.40 -10.70
C ALA A 489 -4.94 30.89 -10.94
N LYS A 490 -4.52 31.75 -10.03
CA LYS A 490 -4.69 33.20 -10.11
C LYS A 490 -3.38 33.92 -9.82
N PHE A 491 -3.18 35.06 -10.49
CA PHE A 491 -2.14 36.01 -10.12
C PHE A 491 -2.72 37.08 -9.21
N VAL A 492 -1.95 37.40 -8.19
CA VAL A 492 -2.35 38.37 -7.18
C VAL A 492 -1.14 39.27 -6.92
N LYS A 493 -1.30 40.58 -6.90
CA LYS A 493 -0.24 41.47 -6.50
C LYS A 493 0.11 41.32 -5.03
N LEU A 494 1.39 41.51 -4.72
CA LEU A 494 1.90 41.46 -3.34
C LEU A 494 1.38 42.63 -2.48
N ASP A 495 0.88 43.70 -3.09
CA ASP A 495 0.22 44.82 -2.41
C ASP A 495 -1.25 44.54 -2.02
N GLY A 496 -1.74 43.36 -2.35
CA GLY A 496 -3.10 42.94 -2.02
C GLY A 496 -4.16 43.28 -3.06
N THR A 497 -3.80 43.92 -4.16
CA THR A 497 -4.77 44.18 -5.24
C THR A 497 -4.80 43.00 -6.21
N THR A 498 -5.99 42.53 -6.55
CA THR A 498 -6.17 41.45 -7.53
C THR A 498 -5.90 41.97 -8.93
N HIS A 499 -4.97 41.39 -9.65
CA HIS A 499 -4.49 41.90 -10.94
C HIS A 499 -5.02 41.25 -12.17
N ASP A 500 -5.48 40.01 -12.10
CA ASP A 500 -6.03 39.36 -13.27
C ASP A 500 -7.23 38.51 -12.87
N THR A 501 -8.41 38.92 -13.29
CA THR A 501 -9.61 38.08 -13.22
C THR A 501 -9.61 37.03 -14.33
N GLY A 502 -8.59 37.05 -15.20
CA GLY A 502 -8.38 36.03 -16.22
C GLY A 502 -7.89 34.72 -15.60
N TRP A 503 -8.77 33.74 -15.58
CA TRP A 503 -8.40 32.37 -15.27
C TRP A 503 -7.35 31.89 -16.27
N ILE A 504 -6.20 31.41 -15.80
CA ILE A 504 -5.33 30.64 -16.67
C ILE A 504 -6.06 29.32 -16.91
N ASN A 505 -6.64 29.25 -18.09
CA ASN A 505 -7.30 28.07 -18.54
C ASN A 505 -6.22 27.06 -18.95
N TRP A 506 -5.95 26.05 -18.09
CA TRP A 506 -5.03 24.96 -18.38
C TRP A 506 -5.56 23.98 -19.44
N ALA A 507 -6.71 24.24 -20.01
CA ALA A 507 -7.26 23.48 -21.13
C ALA A 507 -6.40 23.71 -22.39
N VAL A 508 -5.18 23.22 -22.36
CA VAL A 508 -4.33 23.15 -23.55
C VAL A 508 -4.42 21.78 -24.22
N THR A 509 -5.18 20.86 -23.69
CA THR A 509 -5.46 19.59 -24.38
C THR A 509 -6.91 19.23 -24.28
N ASP A 510 -7.50 19.15 -25.44
CA ASP A 510 -8.73 18.48 -25.80
C ASP A 510 -9.45 17.69 -24.70
N ASP A 511 -10.66 18.10 -24.36
CA ASP A 511 -11.72 17.34 -23.68
C ASP A 511 -11.79 17.26 -22.15
N TYR A 512 -10.95 17.91 -21.36
CA TYR A 512 -11.15 17.87 -19.91
C TYR A 512 -11.61 19.21 -19.34
N SER A 513 -12.81 19.22 -18.75
CA SER A 513 -13.28 20.38 -17.99
C SER A 513 -12.31 20.63 -16.82
N LEU A 514 -11.85 21.86 -16.67
CA LEU A 514 -10.93 22.35 -15.66
C LEU A 514 -11.32 22.07 -14.20
N THR A 515 -12.53 21.62 -13.97
CA THR A 515 -13.04 21.24 -12.65
C THR A 515 -12.33 20.01 -12.07
N HIS A 516 -11.54 19.29 -12.86
CA HIS A 516 -11.03 17.98 -12.49
C HIS A 516 -9.50 17.88 -12.36
N THR A 517 -8.73 18.82 -12.88
CA THR A 517 -7.27 18.86 -12.73
C THR A 517 -6.86 19.87 -11.66
N ARG A 518 -5.96 19.47 -10.77
CA ARG A 518 -5.35 20.33 -9.74
C ARG A 518 -3.85 20.36 -9.92
N THR A 519 -3.26 21.53 -9.75
CA THR A 519 -1.81 21.73 -9.78
C THR A 519 -1.35 22.34 -8.47
N TYR A 520 -0.16 21.97 -8.01
CA TYR A 520 0.37 22.38 -6.71
C TYR A 520 1.86 22.62 -6.73
N CYS A 521 2.33 23.48 -5.83
CA CYS A 521 3.74 23.68 -5.48
C CYS A 521 4.61 24.00 -6.70
N TYR A 522 4.38 25.14 -7.32
CA TYR A 522 5.24 25.63 -8.39
C TYR A 522 6.59 26.04 -7.83
N ASN A 523 7.66 25.52 -8.44
CA ASN A 523 9.03 25.87 -8.15
C ASN A 523 9.69 26.42 -9.40
N PHE A 524 10.40 27.53 -9.25
CA PHE A 524 11.11 28.20 -10.31
C PHE A 524 12.60 27.99 -10.11
N PHE A 525 13.31 27.55 -11.14
CA PHE A 525 14.73 27.28 -11.06
C PHE A 525 15.42 27.49 -12.40
N GLU A 526 16.72 27.61 -12.36
CA GLU A 526 17.54 27.85 -13.55
C GLU A 526 18.69 26.84 -13.60
N ILE A 527 18.93 26.29 -14.79
CA ILE A 527 20.05 25.39 -15.06
C ILE A 527 20.70 25.82 -16.37
N ASN A 528 21.99 26.08 -16.33
CA ASN A 528 22.79 26.48 -17.52
C ASN A 528 22.17 27.66 -18.30
N GLY A 529 21.63 28.66 -17.59
CA GLY A 529 21.01 29.85 -18.17
C GLY A 529 19.62 29.65 -18.74
N LYS A 530 19.04 28.46 -18.62
CA LYS A 530 17.63 28.15 -18.98
C LYS A 530 16.77 28.12 -17.76
N LYS A 531 15.58 28.69 -17.85
CA LYS A 531 14.58 28.73 -16.76
C LYS A 531 13.57 27.64 -16.90
N TYR A 532 13.17 27.07 -15.75
CA TYR A 532 12.24 25.98 -15.67
C TYR A 532 11.22 26.19 -14.55
N ILE A 533 10.07 25.54 -14.71
CA ILE A 533 8.99 25.52 -13.72
C ILE A 533 8.62 24.06 -13.45
N ALA A 534 8.81 23.62 -12.21
CA ALA A 534 8.37 22.29 -11.77
C ALA A 534 7.12 22.40 -10.92
N TYR A 535 6.16 21.52 -11.13
CA TYR A 535 4.93 21.43 -10.34
C TYR A 535 4.35 20.02 -10.35
N VAL A 536 3.47 19.75 -9.39
CA VAL A 536 2.72 18.50 -9.33
C VAL A 536 1.32 18.71 -9.89
N LYS A 537 0.89 17.79 -10.74
CA LYS A 537 -0.44 17.76 -11.37
C LYS A 537 -1.22 16.53 -10.90
N ILE A 538 -2.47 16.72 -10.49
CA ILE A 538 -3.37 15.65 -10.07
C ILE A 538 -4.59 15.66 -10.97
N ASP A 539 -4.84 14.56 -11.68
CA ASP A 539 -6.07 14.34 -12.44
C ASP A 539 -7.11 13.65 -11.56
N LYS A 540 -8.30 14.24 -11.45
CA LYS A 540 -9.36 13.72 -10.61
C LYS A 540 -10.38 12.84 -11.35
N MET A 541 -10.48 12.98 -12.68
CA MET A 541 -11.54 12.34 -13.47
C MET A 541 -11.27 10.86 -13.72
N ASN A 542 -10.01 10.51 -13.92
CA ASN A 542 -9.61 9.16 -14.36
C ASN A 542 -9.02 8.31 -13.23
N GLY A 543 -9.48 8.51 -11.97
CA GLY A 543 -9.00 7.72 -10.86
C GLY A 543 -7.69 8.25 -10.32
N ARG A 544 -7.55 9.57 -10.14
CA ARG A 544 -6.45 10.24 -9.42
C ARG A 544 -5.05 9.79 -9.81
N THR A 545 -4.71 9.99 -11.04
CA THR A 545 -3.32 9.94 -11.46
C THR A 545 -2.59 11.19 -11.02
N GLY A 546 -1.40 11.03 -10.50
CA GLY A 546 -0.53 12.13 -10.11
C GLY A 546 0.78 12.10 -10.84
N ARG A 547 1.30 13.26 -11.21
CA ARG A 547 2.54 13.39 -11.95
C ARG A 547 3.33 14.62 -11.57
N LEU A 548 4.65 14.51 -11.60
CA LEU A 548 5.56 15.65 -11.69
C LEU A 548 5.56 16.14 -13.14
N VAL A 549 5.48 17.45 -13.33
CA VAL A 549 5.61 18.11 -14.63
C VAL A 549 6.70 19.18 -14.52
N VAL A 550 7.61 19.23 -15.50
CA VAL A 550 8.59 20.30 -15.64
C VAL A 550 8.43 20.91 -17.02
N ILE A 551 8.27 22.24 -17.08
CA ILE A 551 8.20 23.00 -18.31
C ILE A 551 9.39 23.95 -18.43
N GLU A 552 9.84 24.23 -19.65
CA GLU A 552 10.85 25.25 -19.94
C GLU A 552 10.19 26.62 -20.09
N ASP A 553 10.77 27.64 -19.44
CA ASP A 553 10.34 29.03 -19.57
C ASP A 553 11.31 29.78 -20.54
N GLU A 554 10.99 29.74 -21.81
CA GLU A 554 11.75 30.41 -22.85
C GLU A 554 11.54 31.93 -22.89
N THR A 555 10.50 32.40 -22.21
CA THR A 555 10.03 33.80 -22.37
C THR A 555 10.43 34.68 -21.21
N SER A 556 10.88 34.11 -20.09
CA SER A 556 11.06 34.83 -18.83
C SER A 556 9.80 35.56 -18.36
N ASP A 557 8.64 35.13 -18.86
CA ASP A 557 7.31 35.54 -18.43
C ASP A 557 6.51 34.30 -18.02
N PHE A 558 6.35 34.16 -16.74
CA PHE A 558 5.68 33.00 -16.13
C PHE A 558 4.30 32.71 -16.72
N LYS A 559 3.50 33.75 -16.97
CA LYS A 559 2.17 33.61 -17.57
C LYS A 559 2.22 33.01 -18.97
N THR A 560 3.18 33.49 -19.76
CA THR A 560 3.40 33.00 -21.12
C THR A 560 3.97 31.58 -21.12
N ALA A 561 4.93 31.29 -20.25
CA ALA A 561 5.53 29.96 -20.12
C ALA A 561 4.46 28.92 -19.74
N LEU A 562 3.61 29.23 -18.78
CA LEU A 562 2.51 28.34 -18.38
C LEU A 562 1.51 28.11 -19.52
N LYS A 563 1.20 29.15 -20.32
CA LYS A 563 0.31 29.01 -21.49
C LYS A 563 0.95 28.20 -22.61
N ALA A 564 2.24 28.39 -22.85
CA ALA A 564 3.00 27.63 -23.85
C ALA A 564 3.12 26.16 -23.50
N ASN A 565 3.18 25.83 -22.21
CA ASN A 565 3.24 24.48 -21.65
C ASN A 565 4.30 23.59 -22.34
N LYS A 566 5.52 24.12 -22.53
CA LYS A 566 6.63 23.38 -23.14
C LYS A 566 7.18 22.36 -22.15
N VAL A 567 6.56 21.18 -22.09
CA VAL A 567 6.96 20.10 -21.20
C VAL A 567 8.30 19.52 -21.63
N VAL A 568 9.28 19.53 -20.73
CA VAL A 568 10.60 18.93 -20.91
C VAL A 568 10.75 17.64 -20.12
N PHE A 569 9.95 17.46 -19.06
CA PHE A 569 9.92 16.25 -18.27
C PHE A 569 8.54 16.04 -17.66
N GLU A 570 8.03 14.81 -17.69
CA GLU A 570 6.81 14.39 -17.02
C GLU A 570 6.99 12.97 -16.51
N ALA A 571 6.69 12.74 -15.23
CA ALA A 571 6.82 11.42 -14.62
C ALA A 571 5.64 11.13 -13.67
N PRO A 572 5.06 9.91 -13.67
CA PRO A 572 4.03 9.53 -12.75
C PRO A 572 4.57 9.44 -11.32
N LEU A 573 3.70 9.76 -10.35
CA LEU A 573 3.95 9.64 -8.92
C LEU A 573 3.10 8.50 -8.34
N GLN A 574 3.08 7.36 -9.03
CA GLN A 574 2.38 6.13 -8.64
C GLN A 574 3.10 4.92 -9.25
N HIS A 575 2.81 3.75 -8.73
CA HIS A 575 3.54 2.52 -9.07
C HIS A 575 3.36 2.05 -10.52
N SER A 576 2.20 2.27 -11.15
CA SER A 576 1.95 1.76 -12.49
C SER A 576 2.40 2.73 -13.57
N THR A 577 3.00 2.21 -14.63
CA THR A 577 3.25 2.94 -15.89
C THR A 577 1.96 3.21 -16.64
N GLU A 578 0.95 2.41 -16.39
CA GLU A 578 -0.40 2.62 -16.88
C GLU A 578 -1.15 3.46 -15.85
N PHE A 579 -1.75 4.55 -16.29
CA PHE A 579 -2.62 5.41 -15.50
C PHE A 579 -3.92 4.67 -15.15
N GLU A 580 -3.80 3.50 -14.52
CA GLU A 580 -4.94 2.71 -14.12
C GLU A 580 -5.70 3.40 -13.00
N LYS A 581 -7.00 3.37 -13.14
CA LYS A 581 -7.99 3.91 -12.22
C LYS A 581 -7.82 3.34 -10.83
N ASP A 582 -7.15 4.07 -9.96
CA ASP A 582 -7.14 3.72 -8.55
C ASP A 582 -8.28 4.42 -7.84
N SER A 583 -9.38 3.70 -7.69
CA SER A 583 -10.64 4.23 -7.17
C SER A 583 -10.64 4.54 -5.67
N ALA A 584 -9.57 4.19 -4.96
CA ALA A 584 -9.56 4.20 -3.50
C ALA A 584 -9.07 5.51 -2.85
N ALA A 585 -8.34 6.36 -3.56
CA ALA A 585 -7.75 7.58 -2.99
C ALA A 585 -8.71 8.79 -2.95
N SER A 586 -9.98 8.60 -2.65
CA SER A 586 -11.00 9.61 -2.90
C SER A 586 -11.38 10.53 -1.74
N THR A 587 -10.47 11.22 -1.11
CA THR A 587 -10.87 12.40 -0.33
C THR A 587 -10.68 13.68 -1.14
N GLY A 588 -11.61 14.61 -1.07
CA GLY A 588 -11.56 15.91 -1.76
C GLY A 588 -10.35 16.78 -1.35
N ASN A 589 -9.50 16.30 -0.46
CA ASN A 589 -8.40 16.99 0.20
C ASN A 589 -7.00 16.52 -0.26
N THR A 590 -6.90 15.71 -1.31
CA THR A 590 -5.59 15.30 -1.84
C THR A 590 -4.78 16.53 -2.26
N LEU A 591 -3.56 16.63 -1.75
CA LEU A 591 -2.63 17.72 -1.98
C LEU A 591 -1.32 17.19 -2.59
N GLY A 592 -0.71 17.97 -3.47
CA GLY A 592 0.60 17.69 -4.03
C GLY A 592 1.69 18.57 -3.43
N ASN A 593 2.93 18.12 -3.46
CA ASN A 593 4.11 18.87 -3.06
C ASN A 593 5.20 18.73 -4.12
N CYS A 594 5.92 19.79 -4.37
CA CYS A 594 7.10 19.79 -5.20
C CYS A 594 8.15 20.70 -4.54
N ASN A 595 9.41 20.27 -4.54
CA ASN A 595 10.54 21.07 -4.12
C ASN A 595 11.72 20.87 -5.09
N VAL A 596 12.46 21.91 -5.35
CA VAL A 596 13.68 21.86 -6.15
C VAL A 596 14.84 22.32 -5.29
N ILE A 597 15.90 21.52 -5.21
CA ILE A 597 17.10 21.78 -4.41
C ILE A 597 18.34 21.52 -5.25
N VAL A 598 19.35 22.35 -5.08
CA VAL A 598 20.71 22.09 -5.59
C VAL A 598 21.54 21.51 -4.43
N LYS A 599 22.06 20.31 -4.64
CA LYS A 599 22.95 19.62 -3.72
C LYS A 599 24.22 19.22 -4.45
N ASP A 600 25.36 19.67 -3.94
CA ASP A 600 26.68 19.35 -4.52
C ASP A 600 26.77 19.67 -6.04
N GLY A 601 26.14 20.77 -6.46
CA GLY A 601 26.07 21.19 -7.86
C GLY A 601 25.08 20.42 -8.74
N VAL A 602 24.35 19.47 -8.18
CA VAL A 602 23.33 18.68 -8.88
C VAL A 602 21.93 19.15 -8.47
N THR A 603 21.07 19.38 -9.45
CA THR A 603 19.66 19.76 -9.20
C THR A 603 18.82 18.51 -8.97
N TYR A 604 18.08 18.49 -7.87
CA TYR A 604 17.12 17.45 -7.53
C TYR A 604 15.71 18.04 -7.43
N ILE A 605 14.73 17.24 -7.84
CA ILE A 605 13.31 17.57 -7.74
C ILE A 605 12.63 16.47 -6.88
N GLY A 606 12.15 16.85 -5.70
CA GLY A 606 11.27 16.00 -4.91
C GLY A 606 9.82 16.26 -5.26
N ALA A 607 9.05 15.23 -5.44
CA ALA A 607 7.62 15.33 -5.74
C ALA A 607 6.82 14.33 -4.92
N HIS A 608 5.69 14.78 -4.38
CA HIS A 608 4.83 14.00 -3.51
C HIS A 608 3.36 14.30 -3.78
N ILE A 609 2.55 13.27 -3.78
CA ILE A 609 1.09 13.38 -3.77
C ILE A 609 0.55 12.56 -2.62
N GLN A 610 -0.20 13.22 -1.76
CA GLN A 610 -0.84 12.62 -0.60
C GLN A 610 -1.60 11.35 -0.96
N GLY A 611 -1.22 10.23 -0.34
CA GLY A 611 -1.86 8.93 -0.51
C GLY A 611 -1.60 8.25 -1.87
N LEU A 612 -0.71 8.79 -2.69
CA LEU A 612 -0.30 8.19 -3.97
C LEU A 612 1.19 7.84 -4.00
N GLY A 613 2.06 8.81 -3.79
CA GLY A 613 3.48 8.53 -3.87
C GLY A 613 4.40 9.70 -3.56
N LEU A 614 5.65 9.34 -3.31
CA LEU A 614 6.80 10.20 -3.10
C LEU A 614 7.92 9.77 -4.04
N SER A 615 8.54 10.69 -4.75
CA SER A 615 9.67 10.39 -5.64
C SER A 615 10.73 11.48 -5.60
N LEU A 616 11.96 11.07 -5.82
CA LEU A 616 13.10 11.95 -6.05
C LEU A 616 13.59 11.78 -7.48
N PHE A 617 13.82 12.90 -8.15
CA PHE A 617 14.37 12.98 -9.49
C PHE A 617 15.67 13.78 -9.47
N GLN A 618 16.63 13.38 -10.30
CA GLN A 618 17.87 14.10 -10.55
C GLN A 618 17.80 14.71 -11.95
N VAL A 619 18.06 16.00 -12.06
CA VAL A 619 18.22 16.68 -13.35
C VAL A 619 19.63 16.40 -13.87
N LYS A 620 19.75 16.18 -15.18
CA LYS A 620 21.01 15.84 -15.86
C LYS A 620 21.83 17.06 -16.27
#